data_d89593be13dbbf5d9a3d75644d4d12d0
#
_entry.id   d89593be13dbbf5d9a3d75644d4d12d0
#
_cell.length_a   1.000
_cell.length_b   1.000
_cell.length_c   1.000
_cell.angle_alpha   90.00
_cell.angle_beta   90.00
_cell.angle_gamma   90.00
#
_symmetry.space_group_name_H-M   'P 1'
#
loop_
_entity.id
_entity.type
_entity.pdbx_description
1 polymer ?
#
loop_
_entity_poly.entity_id
_entity_poly.type
_entity_poly.pdbx_seq_one_letter_code
_entity_poly.pdbx_strand_id
1 'polypeptide(L)'
;MRREDIDIMIADVQARLKASRKPGQMWRGNLSSSAISTSVSIFALHKIDAERYNDHIERGKEWLLHTMQSDGSWGDSVESPSNMTATLLTYTSLYALGAAPKQTEEYLKKHFGGIDDEHLVRGVLDYYGKDLTFSVPILVMCALAGIVKDWNRIPPFPFEPTIL
;
A
#
# COMPACT_ATOMS: atom_id res chain seq x y z
N MET A 1 22.89 -18.79 17.94
CA MET A 1 21.80 -18.75 18.93
C MET A 1 21.56 -20.18 19.39
N ARG A 2 21.72 -20.48 20.64
CA ARG A 2 21.53 -21.83 21.20
C ARG A 2 20.04 -22.11 21.36
N ARG A 3 19.66 -23.38 21.38
CA ARG A 3 18.25 -23.79 21.57
C ARG A 3 17.66 -23.26 22.88
N GLU A 4 18.46 -23.28 23.95
CA GLU A 4 18.08 -22.72 25.27
C GLU A 4 17.73 -21.22 25.19
N ASP A 5 18.49 -20.44 24.40
CA ASP A 5 18.23 -19.01 24.21
C ASP A 5 16.86 -18.78 23.53
N ILE A 6 16.51 -19.65 22.56
CA ILE A 6 15.22 -19.60 21.86
C ILE A 6 14.08 -19.96 22.83
N ASP A 7 14.25 -21.02 23.63
CA ASP A 7 13.22 -21.46 24.59
C ASP A 7 12.91 -20.36 25.64
N ILE A 8 13.96 -19.66 26.10
CA ILE A 8 13.81 -18.52 27.02
C ILE A 8 13.04 -17.38 26.34
N MET A 9 13.38 -17.04 25.10
CA MET A 9 12.68 -15.98 24.34
C MET A 9 11.21 -16.35 24.11
N ILE A 10 10.92 -17.59 23.76
CA ILE A 10 9.54 -18.07 23.57
C ILE A 10 8.76 -17.93 24.89
N ALA A 11 9.33 -18.35 26.01
CA ALA A 11 8.68 -18.26 27.32
C ALA A 11 8.39 -16.80 27.71
N ASP A 12 9.33 -15.87 27.47
CA ASP A 12 9.13 -14.43 27.74
C ASP A 12 8.01 -13.84 26.87
N VAL A 13 8.03 -14.11 25.57
CA VAL A 13 6.98 -13.62 24.66
C VAL A 13 5.60 -14.18 25.03
N GLN A 14 5.52 -15.47 25.37
CA GLN A 14 4.28 -16.08 25.83
C GLN A 14 3.77 -15.46 27.14
N ALA A 15 4.66 -15.18 28.08
CA ALA A 15 4.30 -14.52 29.34
C ALA A 15 3.75 -13.11 29.10
N ARG A 16 4.41 -12.32 28.27
CA ARG A 16 3.95 -10.97 27.87
C ARG A 16 2.59 -11.01 27.16
N LEU A 17 2.40 -11.95 26.24
CA LEU A 17 1.14 -12.11 25.54
C LEU A 17 0.01 -12.46 26.50
N LYS A 18 0.24 -13.40 27.43
CA LYS A 18 -0.76 -13.75 28.45
C LYS A 18 -1.07 -12.58 29.38
N ALA A 19 -0.06 -11.82 29.79
CA ALA A 19 -0.22 -10.65 30.67
C ALA A 19 -0.98 -9.50 29.99
N SER A 20 -0.89 -9.37 28.66
CA SER A 20 -1.61 -8.33 27.91
C SER A 20 -3.12 -8.57 27.83
N ARG A 21 -3.60 -9.79 28.14
CA ARG A 21 -5.02 -10.13 28.11
C ARG A 21 -5.71 -9.70 29.39
N LYS A 22 -6.77 -8.89 29.27
CA LYS A 22 -7.63 -8.59 30.43
C LYS A 22 -8.45 -9.82 30.83
N PRO A 23 -8.66 -10.08 32.14
CA PRO A 23 -9.48 -11.20 32.59
C PRO A 23 -10.87 -11.21 31.95
N GLY A 24 -11.30 -12.36 31.43
CA GLY A 24 -12.61 -12.52 30.79
C GLY A 24 -12.78 -11.84 29.42
N GLN A 25 -11.71 -11.27 28.84
CA GLN A 25 -11.76 -10.61 27.52
C GLN A 25 -10.85 -11.31 26.50
N MET A 26 -11.15 -11.11 25.23
CA MET A 26 -10.23 -11.45 24.14
C MET A 26 -9.08 -10.44 24.07
N TRP A 27 -7.97 -10.84 23.41
CA TRP A 27 -6.91 -9.90 23.10
C TRP A 27 -7.45 -8.79 22.18
N ARG A 28 -7.09 -7.58 22.48
CA ARG A 28 -7.31 -6.42 21.61
C ARG A 28 -5.94 -5.86 21.25
N GLY A 29 -5.68 -5.75 19.96
CA GLY A 29 -4.49 -5.10 19.43
C GLY A 29 -4.90 -3.96 18.51
N ASN A 30 -3.99 -3.03 18.31
CA ASN A 30 -4.08 -2.04 17.25
C ASN A 30 -3.25 -2.56 16.07
N LEU A 31 -3.77 -2.39 14.86
CA LEU A 31 -2.98 -2.61 13.66
C LEU A 31 -1.95 -1.48 13.53
N SER A 32 -0.79 -1.80 12.99
CA SER A 32 0.19 -0.78 12.60
C SER A 32 -0.43 0.16 11.57
N SER A 33 -0.06 1.43 11.63
CA SER A 33 -0.42 2.38 10.59
C SER A 33 0.23 1.94 9.27
N SER A 34 -0.55 1.90 8.20
CA SER A 34 -0.15 1.35 6.90
C SER A 34 -0.31 2.40 5.80
N ALA A 35 0.75 2.61 5.01
CA ALA A 35 0.69 3.49 3.85
C ALA A 35 -0.30 2.97 2.81
N ILE A 36 -0.36 1.66 2.58
CA ILE A 36 -1.32 1.03 1.66
C ILE A 36 -2.75 1.32 2.09
N SER A 37 -3.08 1.01 3.35
CA SER A 37 -4.45 1.19 3.85
C SER A 37 -4.88 2.66 3.84
N THR A 38 -3.99 3.56 4.23
CA THR A 38 -4.27 5.01 4.23
C THR A 38 -4.47 5.51 2.81
N SER A 39 -3.56 5.18 1.88
CA SER A 39 -3.62 5.65 0.49
C SER A 39 -4.88 5.17 -0.23
N VAL A 40 -5.21 3.89 -0.13
CA VAL A 40 -6.42 3.33 -0.76
C VAL A 40 -7.69 3.93 -0.15
N SER A 41 -7.71 4.15 1.17
CA SER A 41 -8.85 4.77 1.85
C SER A 41 -9.09 6.20 1.41
N ILE A 42 -8.06 7.06 1.40
CA ILE A 42 -8.24 8.46 0.97
C ILE A 42 -8.57 8.58 -0.52
N PHE A 43 -8.02 7.68 -1.35
CA PHE A 43 -8.39 7.60 -2.76
C PHE A 43 -9.87 7.26 -2.94
N ALA A 44 -10.36 6.25 -2.23
CA ALA A 44 -11.77 5.86 -2.29
C ALA A 44 -12.69 6.99 -1.81
N LEU A 45 -12.36 7.64 -0.69
CA LEU A 45 -13.12 8.78 -0.16
C LEU A 45 -13.15 9.95 -1.16
N HIS A 46 -12.00 10.25 -1.78
CA HIS A 46 -11.90 11.28 -2.82
C HIS A 46 -12.79 10.97 -4.04
N LYS A 47 -12.86 9.72 -4.47
CA LYS A 47 -13.66 9.31 -5.62
C LYS A 47 -15.17 9.28 -5.32
N ILE A 48 -15.56 9.01 -4.06
CA ILE A 48 -16.96 8.95 -3.67
C ILE A 48 -17.53 10.36 -3.45
N ASP A 49 -16.89 11.17 -2.60
CA ASP A 49 -17.34 12.51 -2.26
C ASP A 49 -16.21 13.28 -1.57
N ALA A 50 -15.38 13.96 -2.37
CA ALA A 50 -14.21 14.68 -1.90
C ALA A 50 -14.56 15.81 -0.91
N GLU A 51 -15.70 16.48 -1.10
CA GLU A 51 -16.11 17.59 -0.24
C GLU A 51 -16.53 17.08 1.13
N ARG A 52 -17.39 16.08 1.17
CA ARG A 52 -17.88 15.47 2.41
C ARG A 52 -16.79 14.89 3.27
N TYR A 53 -15.77 14.27 2.66
CA TYR A 53 -14.69 13.56 3.36
C TYR A 53 -13.39 14.34 3.39
N ASN A 54 -13.40 15.64 3.09
CA ASN A 54 -12.21 16.47 2.98
C ASN A 54 -11.27 16.34 4.20
N ASP A 55 -11.79 16.43 5.42
CA ASP A 55 -10.97 16.34 6.64
C ASP A 55 -10.24 15.01 6.77
N HIS A 56 -10.88 13.91 6.38
CA HIS A 56 -10.24 12.57 6.40
C HIS A 56 -9.17 12.46 5.32
N ILE A 57 -9.45 12.98 4.12
CA ILE A 57 -8.53 12.98 2.98
C ILE A 57 -7.29 13.82 3.33
N GLU A 58 -7.46 15.04 3.82
CA GLU A 58 -6.34 15.91 4.17
C GLU A 58 -5.47 15.30 5.28
N ARG A 59 -6.06 14.79 6.35
CA ARG A 59 -5.30 14.11 7.41
C ARG A 59 -4.52 12.89 6.92
N GLY A 60 -5.13 12.09 6.05
CA GLY A 60 -4.46 10.93 5.46
C GLY A 60 -3.33 11.35 4.51
N LYS A 61 -3.56 12.38 3.70
CA LYS A 61 -2.54 12.98 2.82
C LYS A 61 -1.34 13.51 3.59
N GLU A 62 -1.58 14.30 4.64
CA GLU A 62 -0.52 14.83 5.51
C GLU A 62 0.28 13.71 6.16
N TRP A 63 -0.40 12.67 6.68
CA TRP A 63 0.27 11.53 7.29
C TRP A 63 1.15 10.78 6.27
N LEU A 64 0.67 10.55 5.05
CA LEU A 64 1.45 9.91 3.99
C LEU A 64 2.69 10.73 3.64
N LEU A 65 2.55 12.05 3.46
CA LEU A 65 3.68 12.93 3.15
C LEU A 65 4.70 12.98 4.30
N HIS A 66 4.23 12.94 5.55
CA HIS A 66 5.11 12.95 6.73
C HIS A 66 5.87 11.61 6.91
N THR A 67 5.29 10.49 6.50
CA THR A 67 5.89 9.15 6.65
C THR A 67 6.66 8.68 5.42
N MET A 68 6.82 9.54 4.42
CA MET A 68 7.65 9.28 3.24
C MET A 68 9.11 9.05 3.66
N GLN A 69 9.71 7.99 3.14
CA GLN A 69 11.12 7.68 3.38
C GLN A 69 12.03 8.61 2.59
N SER A 70 13.31 8.67 2.98
CA SER A 70 14.29 9.58 2.39
C SER A 70 14.56 9.35 0.90
N ASP A 71 14.19 8.19 0.35
CA ASP A 71 14.28 7.85 -1.07
C ASP A 71 12.99 8.16 -1.86
N GLY A 72 11.97 8.70 -1.21
CA GLY A 72 10.68 9.01 -1.82
C GLY A 72 9.68 7.85 -1.84
N SER A 73 9.96 6.78 -1.11
CA SER A 73 9.14 5.57 -1.07
C SER A 73 8.36 5.41 0.25
N TRP A 74 7.54 4.37 0.32
CA TRP A 74 6.88 3.89 1.54
C TRP A 74 7.06 2.39 1.71
N GLY A 75 7.12 1.94 2.98
CA GLY A 75 7.00 0.55 3.37
C GLY A 75 5.56 0.17 3.72
N ASP A 76 5.34 -1.09 4.09
CA ASP A 76 4.03 -1.59 4.55
C ASP A 76 3.61 -0.94 5.89
N SER A 77 4.60 -0.63 6.74
CA SER A 77 4.47 0.20 7.93
C SER A 77 5.55 1.27 7.94
N VAL A 78 5.47 2.24 8.85
CA VAL A 78 6.45 3.32 8.97
C VAL A 78 7.88 2.80 9.19
N GLU A 79 8.03 1.65 9.87
CA GLU A 79 9.32 1.03 10.18
C GLU A 79 9.77 -0.01 9.15
N SER A 80 8.91 -0.35 8.17
CA SER A 80 9.23 -1.34 7.14
C SER A 80 10.13 -0.76 6.06
N PRO A 81 11.00 -1.56 5.44
CA PRO A 81 11.75 -1.13 4.28
C PRO A 81 10.83 -0.76 3.12
N SER A 82 11.37 -0.03 2.14
CA SER A 82 10.67 0.35 0.91
C SER A 82 9.96 -0.83 0.26
N ASN A 83 8.70 -0.61 -0.10
CA ASN A 83 7.86 -1.60 -0.78
C ASN A 83 7.27 -0.97 -2.05
N MET A 84 7.43 -1.65 -3.19
CA MET A 84 6.97 -1.14 -4.48
C MET A 84 5.45 -0.93 -4.51
N THR A 85 4.69 -1.87 -3.96
CA THR A 85 3.21 -1.76 -3.90
C THR A 85 2.77 -0.59 -3.04
N ALA A 86 3.33 -0.46 -1.84
CA ALA A 86 3.03 0.65 -0.93
C ALA A 86 3.37 1.99 -1.59
N THR A 87 4.52 2.07 -2.24
CA THR A 87 4.98 3.29 -2.92
C THR A 87 4.08 3.65 -4.11
N LEU A 88 3.75 2.69 -4.98
CA LEU A 88 2.92 2.95 -6.15
C LEU A 88 1.49 3.33 -5.77
N LEU A 89 0.86 2.63 -4.83
CA LEU A 89 -0.50 2.94 -4.37
C LEU A 89 -0.57 4.31 -3.68
N THR A 90 0.48 4.64 -2.89
CA THR A 90 0.57 5.96 -2.24
C THR A 90 0.78 7.07 -3.27
N TYR A 91 1.70 6.87 -4.23
CA TYR A 91 1.89 7.80 -5.33
C TYR A 91 0.61 8.02 -6.11
N THR A 92 -0.12 6.94 -6.45
CA THR A 92 -1.38 6.99 -7.20
C THR A 92 -2.44 7.82 -6.47
N SER A 93 -2.56 7.63 -5.17
CA SER A 93 -3.51 8.40 -4.35
C SER A 93 -3.14 9.87 -4.28
N LEU A 94 -1.87 10.17 -4.00
CA LEU A 94 -1.37 11.53 -3.93
C LEU A 94 -1.43 12.23 -5.31
N TYR A 95 -1.22 11.50 -6.40
CA TYR A 95 -1.38 12.01 -7.76
C TYR A 95 -2.82 12.44 -8.04
N ALA A 96 -3.78 11.62 -7.68
CA ALA A 96 -5.21 11.94 -7.83
C ALA A 96 -5.62 13.18 -6.99
N LEU A 97 -4.92 13.44 -5.88
CA LEU A 97 -5.13 14.60 -5.01
C LEU A 97 -4.29 15.82 -5.43
N GLY A 98 -3.51 15.75 -6.52
CA GLY A 98 -2.62 16.83 -6.95
C GLY A 98 -1.43 17.09 -6.02
N ALA A 99 -1.05 16.11 -5.20
CA ALA A 99 -0.02 16.23 -4.16
C ALA A 99 1.14 15.22 -4.33
N ALA A 100 1.30 14.60 -5.50
CA ALA A 100 2.33 13.59 -5.75
C ALA A 100 3.75 14.18 -5.62
N PRO A 101 4.63 13.60 -4.76
CA PRO A 101 5.99 14.08 -4.61
C PRO A 101 6.84 13.75 -5.85
N LYS A 102 7.64 14.72 -6.32
CA LYS A 102 8.58 14.49 -7.42
C LYS A 102 9.60 13.40 -7.12
N GLN A 103 10.04 13.30 -5.88
CA GLN A 103 10.99 12.29 -5.43
C GLN A 103 10.44 10.88 -5.60
N THR A 104 9.15 10.67 -5.33
CA THR A 104 8.47 9.39 -5.56
C THR A 104 8.37 9.08 -7.05
N GLU A 105 8.11 10.09 -7.86
CA GLU A 105 8.10 9.94 -9.32
C GLU A 105 9.47 9.49 -9.85
N GLU A 106 10.55 10.07 -9.34
CA GLU A 106 11.93 9.67 -9.67
C GLU A 106 12.24 8.25 -9.20
N TYR A 107 11.79 7.89 -7.98
CA TYR A 107 11.89 6.53 -7.47
C TYR A 107 11.22 5.52 -8.41
N LEU A 108 9.97 5.77 -8.81
CA LEU A 108 9.22 4.90 -9.71
C LEU A 108 9.84 4.83 -11.12
N LYS A 109 10.29 5.95 -11.67
CA LYS A 109 11.01 5.99 -12.95
C LYS A 109 12.27 5.13 -12.93
N LYS A 110 13.03 5.17 -11.84
CA LYS A 110 14.23 4.36 -11.68
C LYS A 110 13.91 2.86 -11.67
N HIS A 111 12.78 2.45 -11.09
CA HIS A 111 12.42 1.04 -10.95
C HIS A 111 11.68 0.48 -12.17
N PHE A 112 10.84 1.28 -12.83
CA PHE A 112 10.05 0.85 -13.98
C PHE A 112 10.61 1.30 -15.33
N GLY A 113 11.64 2.15 -15.32
CA GLY A 113 12.18 2.77 -16.55
C GLY A 113 11.39 3.97 -17.06
N GLY A 114 10.21 4.23 -16.49
CA GLY A 114 9.30 5.33 -16.82
C GLY A 114 8.03 5.23 -16.01
N ILE A 115 7.15 6.22 -16.14
CA ILE A 115 5.81 6.24 -15.52
C ILE A 115 4.69 6.48 -16.56
N ASP A 116 5.03 6.41 -17.82
CA ASP A 116 4.02 6.32 -18.89
C ASP A 116 3.32 4.96 -18.87
N ASP A 117 2.21 4.85 -19.58
CA ASP A 117 1.35 3.66 -19.59
C ASP A 117 2.13 2.36 -19.85
N GLU A 118 3.09 2.40 -20.79
CA GLU A 118 3.84 1.21 -21.18
C GLU A 118 4.78 0.75 -20.07
N HIS A 119 5.60 1.67 -19.55
CA HIS A 119 6.59 1.35 -18.52
C HIS A 119 5.93 0.94 -17.22
N LEU A 120 4.89 1.66 -16.80
CA LEU A 120 4.21 1.39 -15.55
C LEU A 120 3.45 0.06 -15.59
N VAL A 121 2.68 -0.21 -16.65
CA VAL A 121 1.94 -1.47 -16.78
C VAL A 121 2.91 -2.64 -16.84
N ARG A 122 3.94 -2.57 -17.69
CA ARG A 122 4.96 -3.61 -17.79
C ARG A 122 5.67 -3.82 -16.46
N GLY A 123 6.12 -2.75 -15.81
CA GLY A 123 6.83 -2.84 -14.53
C GLY A 123 6.03 -3.48 -13.42
N VAL A 124 4.72 -3.18 -13.32
CA VAL A 124 3.83 -3.84 -12.36
C VAL A 124 3.63 -5.31 -12.71
N LEU A 125 3.40 -5.64 -13.97
CA LEU A 125 3.21 -7.03 -14.41
C LEU A 125 4.50 -7.85 -14.22
N ASP A 126 5.67 -7.30 -14.51
CA ASP A 126 6.96 -7.97 -14.28
C ASP A 126 7.22 -8.20 -12.79
N TYR A 127 6.85 -7.24 -11.93
CA TYR A 127 7.01 -7.34 -10.48
C TYR A 127 6.17 -8.47 -9.87
N TYR A 128 4.92 -8.62 -10.31
CA TYR A 128 3.99 -9.65 -9.80
C TYR A 128 4.02 -10.94 -10.62
N GLY A 129 4.63 -10.95 -11.80
CA GLY A 129 4.69 -12.11 -12.68
C GLY A 129 3.30 -12.59 -13.11
N LYS A 130 2.99 -13.85 -12.79
CA LYS A 130 1.69 -14.46 -13.15
C LYS A 130 0.55 -14.14 -12.18
N ASP A 131 0.83 -13.42 -11.07
CA ASP A 131 -0.17 -13.10 -10.07
C ASP A 131 -0.97 -11.86 -10.47
N LEU A 132 -2.07 -12.09 -11.16
CA LEU A 132 -3.00 -11.04 -11.57
C LEU A 132 -3.89 -10.54 -10.43
N THR A 133 -3.95 -11.26 -9.28
CA THR A 133 -4.84 -10.91 -8.16
C THR A 133 -4.41 -9.61 -7.47
N PHE A 134 -3.13 -9.27 -7.54
CA PHE A 134 -2.59 -8.00 -7.05
C PHE A 134 -2.31 -7.01 -8.18
N SER A 135 -1.69 -7.44 -9.28
CA SER A 135 -1.27 -6.53 -10.35
C SER A 135 -2.46 -5.81 -11.00
N VAL A 136 -3.55 -6.52 -11.29
CA VAL A 136 -4.71 -5.91 -11.96
C VAL A 136 -5.41 -4.86 -11.08
N PRO A 137 -5.76 -5.11 -9.82
CA PRO A 137 -6.33 -4.07 -8.95
C PRO A 137 -5.45 -2.82 -8.80
N ILE A 138 -4.13 -2.99 -8.73
CA ILE A 138 -3.19 -1.87 -8.65
C ILE A 138 -3.23 -1.04 -9.95
N LEU A 139 -3.18 -1.70 -11.10
CA LEU A 139 -3.26 -1.03 -12.41
C LEU A 139 -4.61 -0.35 -12.63
N VAL A 140 -5.70 -0.96 -12.18
CA VAL A 140 -7.04 -0.35 -12.21
C VAL A 140 -7.07 0.92 -11.36
N MET A 141 -6.47 0.92 -10.17
CA MET A 141 -6.37 2.12 -9.36
C MET A 141 -5.55 3.22 -10.05
N CYS A 142 -4.43 2.86 -10.71
CA CYS A 142 -3.64 3.80 -11.52
C CYS A 142 -4.45 4.39 -12.68
N ALA A 143 -5.29 3.58 -13.33
CA ALA A 143 -6.16 4.05 -14.41
C ALA A 143 -7.29 4.97 -13.90
N LEU A 144 -7.91 4.62 -12.78
CA LEU A 144 -8.91 5.47 -12.12
C LEU A 144 -8.34 6.81 -11.64
N ALA A 145 -7.06 6.85 -11.32
CA ALA A 145 -6.33 8.08 -10.99
C ALA A 145 -5.96 8.91 -12.23
N GLY A 146 -6.02 8.32 -13.43
CA GLY A 146 -5.64 8.97 -14.69
C GLY A 146 -4.14 8.88 -15.01
N ILE A 147 -3.38 8.04 -14.31
CA ILE A 147 -1.96 7.78 -14.59
C ILE A 147 -1.87 6.84 -15.80
N VAL A 148 -2.55 5.69 -15.77
CA VAL A 148 -2.71 4.80 -16.93
C VAL A 148 -3.94 5.27 -17.71
N LYS A 149 -3.73 5.67 -18.97
CA LYS A 149 -4.77 6.25 -19.83
C LYS A 149 -5.43 5.20 -20.73
N ASP A 150 -4.64 4.23 -21.19
CA ASP A 150 -5.11 3.16 -22.07
C ASP A 150 -5.49 1.92 -21.25
N TRP A 151 -6.77 1.78 -20.95
CA TRP A 151 -7.35 0.65 -20.24
C TRP A 151 -7.13 -0.71 -20.92
N ASN A 152 -6.91 -0.74 -22.23
CA ASN A 152 -6.66 -1.98 -22.97
C ASN A 152 -5.29 -2.60 -22.65
N ARG A 153 -4.39 -1.85 -22.02
CA ARG A 153 -3.10 -2.36 -21.54
C ARG A 153 -3.19 -3.15 -20.25
N ILE A 154 -4.30 -3.01 -19.51
CA ILE A 154 -4.52 -3.73 -18.26
C ILE A 154 -5.07 -5.13 -18.61
N PRO A 155 -4.41 -6.22 -18.17
CA PRO A 155 -4.90 -7.56 -18.44
C PRO A 155 -6.33 -7.76 -17.89
N PRO A 156 -7.20 -8.47 -18.60
CA PRO A 156 -8.50 -8.83 -18.08
C PRO A 156 -8.32 -9.80 -16.90
N PHE A 157 -9.07 -9.56 -15.84
CA PHE A 157 -9.14 -10.46 -14.70
C PHE A 157 -10.56 -11.05 -14.63
N PRO A 158 -10.75 -12.30 -15.06
CA PRO A 158 -12.07 -12.91 -15.07
C PRO A 158 -12.50 -13.23 -13.63
N PHE A 159 -13.55 -12.57 -13.18
CA PHE A 159 -14.18 -12.87 -11.87
C PHE A 159 -15.22 -14.00 -11.97
N GLU A 160 -15.64 -14.38 -13.15
CA GLU A 160 -16.65 -15.41 -13.41
C GLU A 160 -16.34 -16.76 -12.74
N PRO A 161 -15.06 -17.25 -12.71
CA PRO A 161 -14.73 -18.50 -12.01
C PRO A 161 -14.97 -18.48 -10.51
N THR A 162 -15.14 -17.31 -9.90
CA THR A 162 -15.40 -17.20 -8.45
C THR A 162 -16.87 -17.45 -8.08
N ILE A 163 -17.74 -17.61 -9.07
CA ILE A 163 -19.18 -17.85 -8.91
C ILE A 163 -19.50 -19.36 -8.98
N LEU A 164 -18.51 -20.18 -9.33
CA LEU A 164 -18.59 -21.64 -9.38
C LEU A 164 -18.02 -22.23 -8.11
#